data_a6d5e8a32810a63d64ab7c153cec22e8
#
_entry.id   a6d5e8a32810a63d64ab7c153cec22e8
#
_cell.length_a   1.000
_cell.length_b   1.000
_cell.length_c   1.000
_cell.angle_alpha   90.00
_cell.angle_beta   90.00
_cell.angle_gamma   90.00
#
_symmetry.space_group_name_H-M   'P 1'
#
loop_
_entity.id
_entity.type
_entity.pdbx_description
1 polymer ?
#
loop_
_entity_poly.entity_id
_entity_poly.type
_entity_poly.pdbx_seq_one_letter_code
_entity_poly.pdbx_strand_id
1 'polypeptide(L)'
;RQRGMQNWDGKIHYINKHGEFKIGLLPAVYEKCIEYGIKPKVVDMRQPLPKVNGVVTKIGEYKLRPEQEKAVKAVINNKVGKVPFQIGVLDYTVNAGKTLIMSSLYLSYKKQLKTLLITNDSDWLNQARDEFKKYLPGEQITFVQGKVLNWSNFTIGMVQSISRNMRFYQNELSKVDMVLVDEADQAGSKQYQNVLTRLFNTRVRIGLSGTIYMSKLAKDKVKNMNLEVFFGKVLAEFKLKDSIKKGYSTRTI
;
A
#
# COMPACT_ATOMS: atom_id res chain seq x y z
N ARG A 1 -17.16 -24.33 -32.73
CA ARG A 1 -18.08 -23.51 -31.93
C ARG A 1 -17.31 -22.25 -31.51
N GLN A 2 -17.52 -21.15 -32.24
CA GLN A 2 -17.02 -19.83 -31.85
C GLN A 2 -17.73 -19.44 -30.57
N ARG A 3 -16.98 -19.27 -29.46
CA ARG A 3 -17.49 -18.62 -28.26
C ARG A 3 -17.73 -17.16 -28.62
N GLY A 4 -18.97 -16.71 -28.51
CA GLY A 4 -19.39 -15.36 -28.84
C GLY A 4 -18.48 -14.36 -28.15
N MET A 5 -17.89 -13.44 -28.93
CA MET A 5 -17.29 -12.23 -28.42
C MET A 5 -18.43 -11.47 -27.70
N GLN A 6 -18.38 -11.41 -26.36
CA GLN A 6 -19.17 -10.40 -25.65
C GLN A 6 -18.77 -9.05 -26.24
N ASN A 7 -19.74 -8.31 -26.77
CA ASN A 7 -19.51 -6.97 -27.28
C ASN A 7 -18.96 -6.11 -26.14
N TRP A 8 -17.63 -5.88 -26.16
CA TRP A 8 -16.99 -4.94 -25.25
C TRP A 8 -17.42 -3.54 -25.64
N ASP A 9 -17.97 -2.78 -24.69
CA ASP A 9 -18.44 -1.40 -24.87
C ASP A 9 -17.33 -0.34 -24.95
N GLY A 10 -16.06 -0.77 -24.99
CA GLY A 10 -14.89 0.12 -25.00
C GLY A 10 -14.57 0.78 -23.66
N LYS A 11 -15.26 0.39 -22.58
CA LYS A 11 -15.11 1.00 -21.24
C LYS A 11 -14.58 0.00 -20.22
N ILE A 12 -13.89 0.51 -19.23
CA ILE A 12 -13.49 -0.24 -18.03
C ILE A 12 -14.36 0.26 -16.88
N HIS A 13 -15.17 -0.64 -16.33
CA HIS A 13 -16.08 -0.33 -15.24
C HIS A 13 -15.43 -0.67 -13.90
N TYR A 14 -15.23 0.33 -13.05
CA TYR A 14 -14.65 0.17 -11.70
C TYR A 14 -15.71 0.07 -10.60
N ILE A 15 -16.97 0.37 -10.95
CA ILE A 15 -18.16 0.16 -10.12
C ILE A 15 -19.07 -0.78 -10.91
N ASN A 16 -19.46 -1.89 -10.31
CA ASN A 16 -20.35 -2.85 -10.99
C ASN A 16 -21.82 -2.40 -10.90
N LYS A 17 -22.72 -3.15 -11.57
CA LYS A 17 -24.16 -2.87 -11.60
C LYS A 17 -24.85 -2.92 -10.22
N HIS A 18 -24.21 -3.51 -9.22
CA HIS A 18 -24.71 -3.59 -7.84
C HIS A 18 -24.13 -2.48 -6.95
N GLY A 19 -23.33 -1.55 -7.50
CA GLY A 19 -22.67 -0.49 -6.76
C GLY A 19 -21.40 -0.93 -6.02
N GLU A 20 -20.93 -2.16 -6.23
CA GLU A 20 -19.70 -2.64 -5.59
C GLU A 20 -18.46 -2.10 -6.29
N PHE A 21 -17.48 -1.68 -5.51
CA PHE A 21 -16.20 -1.15 -5.99
C PHE A 21 -15.06 -1.50 -5.03
N LYS A 22 -13.83 -1.37 -5.52
CA LYS A 22 -12.66 -1.61 -4.70
C LYS A 22 -12.46 -0.48 -3.69
N ILE A 23 -11.98 -0.83 -2.51
CA ILE A 23 -11.90 0.05 -1.34
C ILE A 23 -11.16 1.37 -1.58
N GLY A 24 -10.15 1.38 -2.46
CA GLY A 24 -9.41 2.60 -2.78
C GLY A 24 -10.27 3.71 -3.39
N LEU A 25 -11.37 3.37 -4.04
CA LEU A 25 -12.29 4.37 -4.62
C LEU A 25 -13.23 5.00 -3.60
N LEU A 26 -13.27 4.52 -2.35
CA LEU A 26 -14.19 5.04 -1.34
C LEU A 26 -14.09 6.57 -1.15
N PRO A 27 -12.91 7.20 -1.10
CA PRO A 27 -12.81 8.66 -0.98
C PRO A 27 -13.47 9.39 -2.16
N ALA A 28 -13.21 8.94 -3.40
CA ALA A 28 -13.77 9.54 -4.60
C ALA A 28 -15.30 9.39 -4.68
N VAL A 29 -15.80 8.20 -4.34
CA VAL A 29 -17.26 7.94 -4.27
C VAL A 29 -17.91 8.80 -3.19
N TYR A 30 -17.29 8.89 -2.01
CA TYR A 30 -17.77 9.73 -0.90
C TYR A 30 -17.84 11.21 -1.31
N GLU A 31 -16.78 11.75 -1.90
CA GLU A 31 -16.70 13.13 -2.37
C GLU A 31 -17.78 13.40 -3.43
N LYS A 32 -17.99 12.46 -4.36
CA LYS A 32 -19.07 12.57 -5.37
C LYS A 32 -20.46 12.59 -4.74
N CYS A 33 -20.74 11.74 -3.78
CA CYS A 33 -22.01 11.79 -3.07
C CYS A 33 -22.27 13.17 -2.45
N ILE A 34 -21.25 13.76 -1.80
CA ILE A 34 -21.39 15.11 -1.20
C ILE A 34 -21.63 16.17 -2.28
N GLU A 35 -20.93 16.12 -3.42
CA GLU A 35 -21.13 17.04 -4.55
C GLU A 35 -22.59 17.01 -5.06
N TYR A 36 -23.23 15.84 -5.05
CA TYR A 36 -24.63 15.68 -5.43
C TYR A 36 -25.64 15.89 -4.27
N GLY A 37 -25.21 16.45 -3.13
CA GLY A 37 -26.06 16.73 -1.99
C GLY A 37 -26.48 15.49 -1.18
N ILE A 38 -25.90 14.31 -1.48
CA ILE A 38 -26.13 13.08 -0.74
C ILE A 38 -25.25 13.07 0.51
N LYS A 39 -25.81 12.67 1.66
CA LYS A 39 -25.07 12.53 2.93
C LYS A 39 -24.73 11.05 3.16
N PRO A 40 -23.62 10.52 2.61
CA PRO A 40 -23.31 9.10 2.73
C PRO A 40 -22.89 8.77 4.17
N LYS A 41 -23.34 7.60 4.66
CA LYS A 41 -22.85 7.02 5.93
C LYS A 41 -21.86 5.91 5.62
N VAL A 42 -20.62 6.09 6.02
CA VAL A 42 -19.59 5.04 5.93
C VAL A 42 -19.66 4.16 7.16
N VAL A 43 -19.80 2.85 6.97
CA VAL A 43 -19.74 1.83 8.02
C VAL A 43 -18.63 0.84 7.69
N ASP A 44 -17.62 0.77 8.54
CA ASP A 44 -16.54 -0.20 8.39
C ASP A 44 -16.83 -1.44 9.24
N MET A 45 -17.06 -2.57 8.59
CA MET A 45 -17.38 -3.84 9.24
C MET A 45 -16.14 -4.65 9.63
N ARG A 46 -14.93 -4.18 9.30
CA ARG A 46 -13.68 -4.84 9.65
C ARG A 46 -13.35 -4.59 11.13
N GLN A 47 -12.48 -5.41 11.69
CA GLN A 47 -12.01 -5.24 13.08
C GLN A 47 -11.41 -3.85 13.29
N PRO A 48 -11.66 -3.17 14.41
CA PRO A 48 -11.12 -1.84 14.68
C PRO A 48 -9.59 -1.87 14.75
N LEU A 49 -8.95 -0.80 14.27
CA LEU A 49 -7.50 -0.64 14.42
C LEU A 49 -7.13 -0.36 15.87
N PRO A 50 -5.96 -0.84 16.32
CA PRO A 50 -5.39 -0.43 17.60
C PRO A 50 -5.23 1.08 17.66
N LYS A 51 -5.46 1.66 18.85
CA LYS A 51 -5.27 3.09 19.06
C LYS A 51 -3.78 3.44 18.95
N VAL A 52 -3.45 4.36 18.06
CA VAL A 52 -2.10 4.91 17.91
C VAL A 52 -1.96 6.14 18.82
N ASN A 53 -0.98 6.12 19.73
CA ASN A 53 -0.74 7.22 20.67
C ASN A 53 0.22 8.29 20.10
N GLY A 54 0.73 8.09 18.91
CA GLY A 54 1.65 8.99 18.21
C GLY A 54 2.53 8.25 17.22
N VAL A 55 3.26 9.01 16.42
CA VAL A 55 4.22 8.46 15.46
C VAL A 55 5.52 8.08 16.18
N VAL A 56 6.04 6.89 15.90
CA VAL A 56 7.39 6.52 16.32
C VAL A 56 8.38 7.24 15.41
N THR A 57 8.97 8.32 15.93
CA THR A 57 9.89 9.20 15.18
C THR A 57 11.35 8.84 15.35
N LYS A 58 11.67 7.94 16.30
CA LYS A 58 13.04 7.44 16.55
C LYS A 58 13.01 5.92 16.65
N ILE A 59 13.88 5.27 15.90
CA ILE A 59 14.02 3.82 15.82
C ILE A 59 15.51 3.49 16.04
N GLY A 60 15.86 3.02 17.24
CA GLY A 60 17.26 2.88 17.64
C GLY A 60 17.99 4.22 17.52
N GLU A 61 19.05 4.26 16.72
CA GLU A 61 19.83 5.47 16.44
C GLU A 61 19.21 6.35 15.33
N TYR A 62 18.28 5.80 14.57
CA TYR A 62 17.70 6.45 13.38
C TYR A 62 16.54 7.35 13.79
N LYS A 63 16.62 8.63 13.46
CA LYS A 63 15.54 9.60 13.61
C LYS A 63 14.89 9.85 12.26
N LEU A 64 13.56 9.83 12.23
CA LEU A 64 12.82 10.19 11.03
C LEU A 64 13.11 11.63 10.62
N ARG A 65 13.34 11.83 9.32
CA ARG A 65 13.38 13.17 8.73
C ARG A 65 11.95 13.76 8.72
N PRO A 66 11.81 15.09 8.67
CA PRO A 66 10.47 15.73 8.69
C PRO A 66 9.50 15.22 7.64
N GLU A 67 9.98 14.96 6.42
CA GLU A 67 9.15 14.38 5.34
C GLU A 67 8.73 12.94 5.61
N GLN A 68 9.57 12.14 6.26
CA GLN A 68 9.22 10.76 6.64
C GLN A 68 8.18 10.75 7.77
N GLU A 69 8.34 11.63 8.76
CA GLU A 69 7.35 11.81 9.82
C GLU A 69 5.99 12.29 9.25
N LYS A 70 6.03 13.22 8.27
CA LYS A 70 4.83 13.67 7.53
C LYS A 70 4.14 12.51 6.84
N ALA A 71 4.88 11.59 6.22
CA ALA A 71 4.31 10.40 5.57
C ALA A 71 3.56 9.52 6.57
N VAL A 72 4.19 9.18 7.70
CA VAL A 72 3.56 8.32 8.72
C VAL A 72 2.33 9.00 9.34
N LYS A 73 2.41 10.30 9.65
CA LYS A 73 1.26 11.10 10.14
C LYS A 73 0.12 11.11 9.14
N ALA A 74 0.41 11.29 7.85
CA ALA A 74 -0.60 11.31 6.79
C ALA A 74 -1.37 9.98 6.72
N VAL A 75 -0.68 8.84 6.88
CA VAL A 75 -1.33 7.52 6.94
C VAL A 75 -2.21 7.37 8.17
N ILE A 76 -1.66 7.63 9.37
CA ILE A 76 -2.34 7.38 10.65
C ILE A 76 -3.59 8.26 10.77
N ASN A 77 -3.53 9.50 10.30
CA ASN A 77 -4.61 10.48 10.44
C ASN A 77 -5.60 10.48 9.26
N ASN A 78 -5.39 9.63 8.24
CA ASN A 78 -6.27 9.59 7.09
C ASN A 78 -7.67 9.09 7.46
N LYS A 79 -8.69 9.72 6.84
CA LYS A 79 -10.10 9.41 7.09
C LYS A 79 -10.97 9.70 5.87
N VAL A 80 -12.12 9.05 5.79
CA VAL A 80 -13.21 9.39 4.88
C VAL A 80 -14.43 9.78 5.71
N GLY A 81 -14.87 11.03 5.59
CA GLY A 81 -15.82 11.61 6.54
C GLY A 81 -15.26 11.57 7.96
N LYS A 82 -15.94 10.87 8.86
CA LYS A 82 -15.50 10.68 10.26
C LYS A 82 -14.82 9.34 10.52
N VAL A 83 -14.76 8.45 9.52
CA VAL A 83 -14.26 7.07 9.67
C VAL A 83 -12.78 7.02 9.35
N PRO A 84 -11.94 6.43 10.23
CA PRO A 84 -10.53 6.19 9.94
C PRO A 84 -10.35 5.38 8.65
N PHE A 85 -9.46 5.83 7.77
CA PHE A 85 -9.25 5.22 6.45
C PHE A 85 -7.77 5.22 6.09
N GLN A 86 -7.01 4.28 6.65
CA GLN A 86 -5.56 4.16 6.47
C GLN A 86 -5.21 3.44 5.16
N ILE A 87 -5.78 3.95 4.06
CA ILE A 87 -5.55 3.44 2.71
C ILE A 87 -5.10 4.60 1.84
N GLY A 88 -3.97 4.44 1.16
CA GLY A 88 -3.43 5.50 0.31
C GLY A 88 -2.07 5.19 -0.27
N VAL A 89 -1.52 6.17 -0.93
CA VAL A 89 -0.23 6.10 -1.61
C VAL A 89 0.73 7.11 -0.98
N LEU A 90 1.98 6.69 -0.80
CA LEU A 90 3.12 7.55 -0.48
C LEU A 90 4.00 7.68 -1.73
N ASP A 91 4.00 8.86 -2.33
CA ASP A 91 4.76 9.17 -3.54
C ASP A 91 6.16 9.69 -3.14
N TYR A 92 7.04 8.75 -2.83
CA TYR A 92 8.35 9.00 -2.26
C TYR A 92 9.45 8.47 -3.19
N THR A 93 10.32 9.36 -3.63
CA THR A 93 11.43 9.05 -4.56
C THR A 93 12.40 8.01 -3.98
N VAL A 94 13.26 7.50 -4.82
CA VAL A 94 14.42 6.67 -4.41
C VAL A 94 15.26 7.45 -3.37
N ASN A 95 15.87 6.75 -2.43
CA ASN A 95 16.65 7.31 -1.30
C ASN A 95 15.85 8.17 -0.30
N ALA A 96 14.51 8.21 -0.42
CA ALA A 96 13.66 8.87 0.56
C ALA A 96 13.59 8.11 1.91
N GLY A 97 14.17 6.91 2.00
CA GLY A 97 14.13 6.06 3.19
C GLY A 97 12.77 5.41 3.42
N LYS A 98 12.18 4.86 2.37
CA LYS A 98 10.88 4.16 2.42
C LYS A 98 10.86 3.06 3.48
N THR A 99 11.95 2.30 3.64
CA THR A 99 12.08 1.24 4.65
C THR A 99 11.93 1.77 6.07
N LEU A 100 12.49 2.94 6.37
CA LEU A 100 12.36 3.58 7.67
C LEU A 100 10.93 4.08 7.93
N ILE A 101 10.24 4.60 6.88
CA ILE A 101 8.82 4.97 6.95
C ILE A 101 7.96 3.74 7.27
N MET A 102 8.17 2.61 6.57
CA MET A 102 7.45 1.35 6.77
C MET A 102 7.68 0.80 8.18
N SER A 103 8.92 0.83 8.67
CA SER A 103 9.27 0.40 10.03
C SER A 103 8.61 1.29 11.09
N SER A 104 8.64 2.61 10.91
CA SER A 104 7.96 3.55 11.80
C SER A 104 6.45 3.31 11.84
N LEU A 105 5.83 3.06 10.69
CA LEU A 105 4.41 2.78 10.62
C LEU A 105 4.06 1.50 11.41
N TYR A 106 4.81 0.41 11.22
CA TYR A 106 4.65 -0.83 11.95
C TYR A 106 4.78 -0.64 13.48
N LEU A 107 5.82 0.06 13.91
CA LEU A 107 6.06 0.33 15.32
C LEU A 107 5.03 1.29 15.93
N SER A 108 4.49 2.24 15.16
CA SER A 108 3.44 3.16 15.61
C SER A 108 2.14 2.41 15.97
N TYR A 109 1.85 1.29 15.32
CA TYR A 109 0.79 0.35 15.70
C TYR A 109 1.25 -0.67 16.76
N LYS A 110 2.39 -0.43 17.44
CA LYS A 110 2.92 -1.26 18.54
C LYS A 110 3.08 -2.74 18.16
N LYS A 111 3.41 -3.03 16.91
CA LYS A 111 3.55 -4.39 16.36
C LYS A 111 2.28 -5.27 16.50
N GLN A 112 1.11 -4.68 16.70
CA GLN A 112 -0.14 -5.41 16.90
C GLN A 112 -0.82 -5.82 15.59
N LEU A 113 -0.37 -5.28 14.45
CA LEU A 113 -0.93 -5.59 13.15
C LEU A 113 -0.09 -6.67 12.45
N LYS A 114 -0.73 -7.75 12.04
CA LYS A 114 -0.10 -8.72 11.14
C LYS A 114 0.17 -8.03 9.81
N THR A 115 1.45 -7.80 9.53
CA THR A 115 1.92 -6.97 8.43
C THR A 115 2.52 -7.81 7.32
N LEU A 116 2.07 -7.56 6.10
CA LEU A 116 2.64 -8.11 4.87
C LEU A 116 3.23 -6.97 4.04
N LEU A 117 4.53 -7.02 3.82
CA LEU A 117 5.21 -6.20 2.84
C LEU A 117 5.38 -6.99 1.53
N ILE A 118 4.94 -6.42 0.42
CA ILE A 118 4.97 -7.04 -0.89
C ILE A 118 5.94 -6.28 -1.80
N THR A 119 6.81 -7.03 -2.45
CA THR A 119 7.69 -6.54 -3.52
C THR A 119 7.68 -7.48 -4.73
N ASN A 120 8.10 -7.00 -5.88
CA ASN A 120 8.37 -7.80 -7.08
C ASN A 120 9.88 -7.94 -7.38
N ASP A 121 10.72 -7.29 -6.58
CA ASP A 121 12.16 -7.23 -6.76
C ASP A 121 12.87 -8.15 -5.76
N SER A 122 13.59 -9.15 -6.28
CA SER A 122 14.36 -10.11 -5.47
C SER A 122 15.62 -9.49 -4.86
N ASP A 123 16.25 -8.57 -5.56
CA ASP A 123 17.48 -7.93 -5.08
C ASP A 123 17.15 -6.96 -3.94
N TRP A 124 16.07 -6.20 -4.13
CA TRP A 124 15.52 -5.38 -3.05
C TRP A 124 15.14 -6.21 -1.82
N LEU A 125 14.55 -7.40 -2.00
CA LEU A 125 14.18 -8.28 -0.89
C LEU A 125 15.40 -8.64 -0.02
N ASN A 126 16.55 -8.89 -0.63
CA ASN A 126 17.79 -9.21 0.08
C ASN A 126 18.31 -7.99 0.85
N GLN A 127 18.30 -6.80 0.24
CA GLN A 127 18.67 -5.54 0.90
C GLN A 127 17.72 -5.20 2.06
N ALA A 128 16.41 -5.36 1.83
CA ALA A 128 15.39 -5.13 2.84
C ALA A 128 15.58 -6.01 4.07
N ARG A 129 16.04 -7.25 3.90
CA ARG A 129 16.35 -8.14 5.02
C ARG A 129 17.31 -7.51 6.03
N ASP A 130 18.38 -6.92 5.54
CA ASP A 130 19.41 -6.32 6.40
C ASP A 130 18.94 -4.98 6.97
N GLU A 131 18.25 -4.18 6.18
CA GLU A 131 17.70 -2.90 6.66
C GLU A 131 16.63 -3.09 7.74
N PHE A 132 15.66 -4.00 7.53
CA PHE A 132 14.63 -4.25 8.54
C PHE A 132 15.18 -4.85 9.82
N LYS A 133 16.25 -5.66 9.77
CA LYS A 133 16.93 -6.13 10.98
C LYS A 133 17.52 -4.97 11.81
N LYS A 134 18.02 -3.92 11.16
CA LYS A 134 18.52 -2.71 11.85
C LYS A 134 17.39 -1.91 12.49
N TYR A 135 16.25 -1.76 11.77
CA TYR A 135 15.13 -0.94 12.22
C TYR A 135 14.18 -1.68 13.16
N LEU A 136 14.15 -3.00 13.10
CA LEU A 136 13.28 -3.86 13.90
C LEU A 136 14.10 -4.92 14.64
N PRO A 137 15.04 -4.52 15.49
CA PRO A 137 15.89 -5.48 16.21
C PRO A 137 15.03 -6.38 17.10
N GLY A 138 15.30 -7.69 17.07
CA GLY A 138 14.55 -8.69 17.84
C GLY A 138 13.20 -9.05 17.25
N GLU A 139 12.75 -8.43 16.14
CA GLU A 139 11.53 -8.84 15.45
C GLU A 139 11.80 -10.07 14.58
N GLN A 140 10.93 -11.08 14.71
CA GLN A 140 10.94 -12.21 13.80
C GLN A 140 10.33 -11.79 12.46
N ILE A 141 11.13 -11.81 11.39
CA ILE A 141 10.70 -11.45 10.05
C ILE A 141 10.67 -12.71 9.19
N THR A 142 9.51 -13.04 8.62
CA THR A 142 9.37 -14.13 7.67
C THR A 142 9.57 -13.64 6.24
N PHE A 143 10.35 -14.37 5.44
CA PHE A 143 10.58 -14.07 4.03
C PHE A 143 9.92 -15.14 3.14
N VAL A 144 9.00 -14.71 2.26
CA VAL A 144 8.21 -15.60 1.40
C VAL A 144 8.75 -15.59 -0.02
N GLN A 145 9.65 -16.54 -0.29
CA GLN A 145 10.13 -16.91 -1.62
C GLN A 145 9.80 -18.38 -1.84
N GLY A 146 8.67 -18.69 -2.51
CA GLY A 146 8.16 -20.07 -2.62
C GLY A 146 7.09 -20.35 -1.56
N LYS A 147 7.03 -21.59 -1.03
CA LYS A 147 6.06 -22.00 0.00
C LYS A 147 6.69 -21.93 1.38
N VAL A 148 6.20 -21.02 2.21
CA VAL A 148 6.63 -20.82 3.59
C VAL A 148 5.41 -20.84 4.50
N LEU A 149 5.42 -21.71 5.51
CA LEU A 149 4.37 -21.79 6.52
C LEU A 149 4.65 -20.82 7.69
N ASN A 150 3.62 -20.55 8.48
CA ASN A 150 3.72 -19.82 9.74
C ASN A 150 4.34 -18.43 9.58
N TRP A 151 3.61 -17.54 8.93
CA TRP A 151 4.00 -16.14 8.79
C TRP A 151 4.07 -15.46 10.15
N SER A 152 5.20 -14.80 10.43
CA SER A 152 5.38 -13.95 11.61
C SER A 152 4.52 -12.69 11.52
N ASN A 153 4.53 -11.87 12.57
CA ASN A 153 3.81 -10.59 12.57
C ASN A 153 4.30 -9.63 11.49
N PHE A 154 5.58 -9.69 11.12
CA PHE A 154 6.13 -8.95 10.01
C PHE A 154 6.63 -9.93 8.94
N THR A 155 5.96 -9.97 7.82
CA THR A 155 6.28 -10.87 6.71
C THR A 155 6.60 -10.06 5.46
N ILE A 156 7.67 -10.39 4.76
CA ILE A 156 8.06 -9.79 3.49
C ILE A 156 7.95 -10.86 2.41
N GLY A 157 7.23 -10.59 1.34
CA GLY A 157 6.95 -11.59 0.33
C GLY A 157 7.07 -11.09 -1.11
N MET A 158 7.60 -11.97 -1.95
CA MET A 158 7.57 -11.79 -3.40
C MET A 158 6.14 -11.98 -3.92
N VAL A 159 5.61 -10.96 -4.62
CA VAL A 159 4.25 -11.03 -5.19
C VAL A 159 4.06 -12.24 -6.09
N GLN A 160 5.10 -12.63 -6.85
CA GLN A 160 5.08 -13.80 -7.74
C GLN A 160 4.91 -15.10 -6.94
N SER A 161 5.64 -15.24 -5.81
CA SER A 161 5.57 -16.43 -4.96
C SER A 161 4.20 -16.56 -4.29
N ILE A 162 3.66 -15.45 -3.79
CA ILE A 162 2.34 -15.42 -3.16
C ILE A 162 1.25 -15.69 -4.20
N SER A 163 1.29 -15.03 -5.36
CA SER A 163 0.30 -15.19 -6.42
C SER A 163 0.25 -16.61 -6.98
N ARG A 164 1.42 -17.26 -7.18
CA ARG A 164 1.50 -18.66 -7.66
C ARG A 164 0.97 -19.66 -6.63
N ASN A 165 1.13 -19.39 -5.35
CA ASN A 165 0.74 -20.27 -4.25
C ASN A 165 -0.52 -19.76 -3.49
N MET A 166 -1.41 -19.05 -4.17
CA MET A 166 -2.55 -18.36 -3.57
C MET A 166 -3.42 -19.25 -2.68
N ARG A 167 -3.74 -20.47 -3.12
CA ARG A 167 -4.55 -21.42 -2.33
C ARG A 167 -3.85 -21.83 -1.04
N PHE A 168 -2.53 -21.99 -1.10
CA PHE A 168 -1.70 -22.34 0.05
C PHE A 168 -1.66 -21.20 1.09
N TYR A 169 -1.66 -19.94 0.64
CA TYR A 169 -1.58 -18.76 1.51
C TYR A 169 -2.93 -18.16 1.89
N GLN A 170 -4.04 -18.71 1.47
CA GLN A 170 -5.36 -18.12 1.68
C GLN A 170 -5.63 -17.80 3.15
N ASN A 171 -5.30 -18.71 4.08
CA ASN A 171 -5.48 -18.51 5.51
C ASN A 171 -4.55 -17.41 6.07
N GLU A 172 -3.30 -17.34 5.63
CA GLU A 172 -2.38 -16.31 6.09
C GLU A 172 -2.77 -14.92 5.55
N LEU A 173 -3.18 -14.84 4.28
CA LEU A 173 -3.65 -13.58 3.67
C LEU A 173 -4.90 -13.03 4.35
N SER A 174 -5.81 -13.88 4.80
CA SER A 174 -7.03 -13.44 5.50
C SER A 174 -6.78 -12.81 6.87
N LYS A 175 -5.61 -13.07 7.47
CA LYS A 175 -5.19 -12.54 8.77
C LYS A 175 -4.39 -11.24 8.67
N VAL A 176 -4.08 -10.78 7.46
CA VAL A 176 -3.26 -9.57 7.25
C VAL A 176 -4.06 -8.32 7.59
N ASP A 177 -3.61 -7.56 8.57
CA ASP A 177 -4.19 -6.29 9.01
C ASP A 177 -3.59 -5.09 8.28
N MET A 178 -2.29 -5.16 7.97
CA MET A 178 -1.56 -4.12 7.26
C MET A 178 -0.83 -4.69 6.05
N VAL A 179 -1.05 -4.11 4.88
CA VAL A 179 -0.26 -4.38 3.69
C VAL A 179 0.50 -3.14 3.26
N LEU A 180 1.79 -3.32 3.05
CA LEU A 180 2.71 -2.34 2.49
C LEU A 180 3.16 -2.87 1.13
N VAL A 181 3.13 -2.06 0.09
CA VAL A 181 3.54 -2.48 -1.26
C VAL A 181 4.62 -1.54 -1.74
N ASP A 182 5.82 -2.07 -1.92
CA ASP A 182 6.89 -1.34 -2.59
C ASP A 182 6.70 -1.45 -4.11
N GLU A 183 7.08 -0.41 -4.85
CA GLU A 183 6.81 -0.24 -6.28
C GLU A 183 5.32 -0.41 -6.63
N ALA A 184 4.46 0.28 -5.88
CA ALA A 184 3.00 0.18 -5.99
C ALA A 184 2.45 0.59 -7.36
N ASP A 185 3.21 1.30 -8.18
CA ASP A 185 2.88 1.60 -9.57
C ASP A 185 2.74 0.33 -10.44
N GLN A 186 3.26 -0.84 -9.98
CA GLN A 186 3.04 -2.14 -10.58
C GLN A 186 1.73 -2.83 -10.16
N ALA A 187 0.92 -2.20 -9.29
CA ALA A 187 -0.32 -2.78 -8.75
C ALA A 187 -1.38 -3.12 -9.82
N GLY A 188 -1.27 -2.54 -11.01
CA GLY A 188 -2.08 -2.89 -12.18
C GLY A 188 -1.80 -4.27 -12.78
N SER A 189 -0.69 -4.92 -12.43
CA SER A 189 -0.36 -6.24 -12.94
C SER A 189 -1.26 -7.33 -12.34
N LYS A 190 -1.51 -8.40 -13.12
CA LYS A 190 -2.37 -9.51 -12.70
C LYS A 190 -1.93 -10.16 -11.38
N GLN A 191 -0.62 -10.24 -11.14
CA GLN A 191 -0.09 -10.84 -9.92
C GLN A 191 -0.43 -10.01 -8.68
N TYR A 192 -0.24 -8.69 -8.73
CA TYR A 192 -0.64 -7.79 -7.65
C TYR A 192 -2.15 -7.81 -7.43
N GLN A 193 -2.93 -7.72 -8.50
CA GLN A 193 -4.39 -7.77 -8.42
C GLN A 193 -4.88 -9.06 -7.74
N ASN A 194 -4.31 -10.22 -8.10
CA ASN A 194 -4.64 -11.51 -7.48
C ASN A 194 -4.40 -11.49 -5.97
N VAL A 195 -3.26 -10.95 -5.51
CA VAL A 195 -2.92 -10.89 -4.09
C VAL A 195 -3.78 -9.84 -3.38
N LEU A 196 -3.83 -8.61 -3.89
CA LEU A 196 -4.52 -7.49 -3.25
C LEU A 196 -6.03 -7.71 -3.10
N THR A 197 -6.66 -8.44 -4.00
CA THR A 197 -8.09 -8.78 -3.90
C THR A 197 -8.39 -9.80 -2.82
N ARG A 198 -7.40 -10.56 -2.34
CA ARG A 198 -7.55 -11.52 -1.23
C ARG A 198 -7.34 -10.89 0.15
N LEU A 199 -6.84 -9.68 0.20
CA LEU A 199 -6.57 -8.92 1.43
C LEU A 199 -7.81 -8.12 1.86
N PHE A 200 -8.96 -8.76 1.99
CA PHE A 200 -10.24 -8.08 2.25
C PHE A 200 -10.38 -7.57 3.68
N ASN A 201 -9.68 -8.19 4.67
CA ASN A 201 -9.68 -7.76 6.08
C ASN A 201 -8.67 -6.65 6.38
N THR A 202 -7.77 -6.36 5.43
CA THR A 202 -6.68 -5.40 5.64
C THR A 202 -7.23 -3.99 5.89
N ARG A 203 -6.86 -3.42 7.05
CA ARG A 203 -7.27 -2.08 7.49
C ARG A 203 -6.31 -0.99 7.03
N VAL A 204 -5.00 -1.28 7.07
CA VAL A 204 -3.94 -0.38 6.61
C VAL A 204 -3.41 -0.89 5.29
N ARG A 205 -3.55 -0.10 4.21
CA ARG A 205 -3.11 -0.50 2.88
C ARG A 205 -2.37 0.66 2.23
N ILE A 206 -1.05 0.55 2.17
CA ILE A 206 -0.18 1.63 1.71
C ILE A 206 0.66 1.16 0.53
N GLY A 207 0.51 1.86 -0.58
CA GLY A 207 1.41 1.77 -1.72
C GLY A 207 2.55 2.78 -1.59
N LEU A 208 3.78 2.36 -1.86
CA LEU A 208 4.96 3.24 -1.92
C LEU A 208 5.54 3.16 -3.32
N SER A 209 5.84 4.29 -3.93
CA SER A 209 6.59 4.38 -5.20
C SER A 209 7.08 5.79 -5.40
N GLY A 210 8.19 5.96 -6.13
CA GLY A 210 8.72 7.27 -6.52
C GLY A 210 8.30 7.72 -7.91
N THR A 211 7.55 6.88 -8.64
CA THR A 211 7.22 7.06 -10.07
C THR A 211 5.70 7.13 -10.34
N ILE A 212 4.94 7.56 -9.33
CA ILE A 212 3.48 7.63 -9.43
C ILE A 212 3.07 8.81 -10.29
N TYR A 213 2.10 8.60 -11.18
CA TYR A 213 1.50 9.63 -12.06
C TYR A 213 2.49 10.36 -12.98
N MET A 214 3.56 9.69 -13.43
CA MET A 214 4.59 10.31 -14.28
C MET A 214 4.10 10.72 -15.68
N SER A 215 2.96 10.24 -16.15
CA SER A 215 2.49 10.53 -17.51
C SER A 215 0.98 10.79 -17.57
N LYS A 216 0.60 11.73 -18.43
CA LYS A 216 -0.81 12.05 -18.78
C LYS A 216 -1.31 11.23 -19.98
N LEU A 217 -0.53 10.31 -20.52
CA LEU A 217 -0.91 9.50 -21.69
C LEU A 217 -2.09 8.57 -21.35
N ALA A 218 -2.90 8.24 -22.34
CA ALA A 218 -4.10 7.42 -22.15
C ALA A 218 -3.82 6.06 -21.51
N LYS A 219 -2.73 5.38 -21.90
CA LYS A 219 -2.28 4.11 -21.30
C LYS A 219 -1.94 4.25 -19.81
N ASP A 220 -1.44 5.40 -19.39
CA ASP A 220 -1.06 5.65 -18.01
C ASP A 220 -2.26 6.04 -17.16
N LYS A 221 -3.35 6.56 -17.76
CA LYS A 221 -4.62 6.75 -17.03
C LYS A 221 -5.18 5.45 -16.49
N VAL A 222 -5.14 4.36 -17.27
CA VAL A 222 -5.58 3.04 -16.82
C VAL A 222 -4.66 2.52 -15.70
N LYS A 223 -3.33 2.69 -15.85
CA LYS A 223 -2.36 2.32 -14.82
C LYS A 223 -2.61 3.10 -13.52
N ASN A 224 -2.79 4.41 -13.62
CA ASN A 224 -3.07 5.29 -12.48
C ASN A 224 -4.40 4.91 -11.80
N MET A 225 -5.44 4.64 -12.58
CA MET A 225 -6.73 4.20 -12.05
C MET A 225 -6.63 2.84 -11.36
N ASN A 226 -5.86 1.90 -11.91
CA ASN A 226 -5.61 0.61 -11.24
C ASN A 226 -4.90 0.77 -9.89
N LEU A 227 -3.97 1.72 -9.78
CA LEU A 227 -3.35 2.06 -8.51
C LEU A 227 -4.38 2.65 -7.53
N GLU A 228 -5.17 3.62 -7.97
CA GLU A 228 -6.20 4.28 -7.16
C GLU A 228 -7.28 3.30 -6.67
N VAL A 229 -7.69 2.37 -7.50
CA VAL A 229 -8.66 1.31 -7.15
C VAL A 229 -8.24 0.50 -5.93
N PHE A 230 -6.94 0.24 -5.76
CA PHE A 230 -6.43 -0.56 -4.64
C PHE A 230 -5.95 0.29 -3.45
N PHE A 231 -5.39 1.48 -3.71
CA PHE A 231 -4.73 2.28 -2.69
C PHE A 231 -5.35 3.67 -2.49
N GLY A 232 -6.31 4.07 -3.31
CA GLY A 232 -6.86 5.41 -3.21
C GLY A 232 -5.87 6.50 -3.62
N LYS A 233 -6.05 7.69 -3.06
CA LYS A 233 -5.28 8.89 -3.38
C LYS A 233 -3.89 8.93 -2.73
N VAL A 234 -3.04 9.82 -3.25
CA VAL A 234 -1.76 10.16 -2.62
C VAL A 234 -2.01 10.87 -1.30
N LEU A 235 -1.42 10.36 -0.22
CA LEU A 235 -1.52 10.91 1.14
C LEU A 235 -0.38 11.88 1.45
N ALA A 236 0.81 11.59 0.95
CA ALA A 236 1.99 12.44 1.07
C ALA A 236 2.95 12.19 -0.08
N GLU A 237 3.73 13.22 -0.40
CA GLU A 237 4.73 13.16 -1.47
C GLU A 237 6.06 13.76 -1.04
N PHE A 238 7.14 13.21 -1.59
CA PHE A 238 8.50 13.74 -1.52
C PHE A 238 9.23 13.43 -2.82
N LYS A 239 9.34 14.43 -3.68
CA LYS A 239 9.84 14.29 -5.05
C LYS A 239 11.36 14.37 -5.14
N LEU A 240 11.92 13.85 -6.22
CA LEU A 240 13.36 13.87 -6.47
C LEU A 240 13.96 15.29 -6.39
N LYS A 241 13.27 16.30 -6.92
CA LYS A 241 13.69 17.70 -6.83
C LYS A 241 13.88 18.18 -5.38
N ASP A 242 13.01 17.72 -4.47
CA ASP A 242 13.07 18.12 -3.07
C ASP A 242 14.17 17.34 -2.33
N SER A 243 14.39 16.09 -2.73
CA SER A 243 15.50 15.25 -2.25
C SER A 243 16.85 15.85 -2.63
N ILE A 244 17.00 16.33 -3.89
CA ILE A 244 18.21 17.00 -4.37
C ILE A 244 18.44 18.33 -3.61
N LYS A 245 17.40 19.14 -3.43
CA LYS A 245 17.50 20.41 -2.67
C LYS A 245 17.96 20.21 -1.24
N LYS A 246 17.60 19.07 -0.63
CA LYS A 246 18.00 18.72 0.74
C LYS A 246 19.33 17.95 0.80
N GLY A 247 19.98 17.71 -0.32
CA GLY A 247 21.26 16.98 -0.37
C GLY A 247 21.15 15.47 -0.12
N TYR A 248 19.96 14.88 -0.23
CA TYR A 248 19.76 13.44 -0.03
C TYR A 248 19.95 12.62 -1.31
N SER A 249 19.92 13.26 -2.46
CA SER A 249 20.14 12.65 -3.77
C SER A 249 21.02 13.57 -4.62
N THR A 250 21.91 12.99 -5.41
CA THR A 250 22.70 13.73 -6.41
C THR A 250 21.89 13.94 -7.68
N ARG A 251 22.17 15.03 -8.40
CA ARG A 251 21.71 15.17 -9.79
C ARG A 251 22.45 14.14 -10.63
N THR A 252 21.73 13.24 -11.27
CA THR A 252 22.27 12.47 -12.38
C THR A 252 22.37 13.43 -13.57
N ILE A 253 23.57 13.63 -14.07
CA ILE A 253 23.86 14.42 -15.28
C ILE A 253 23.47 13.55 -16.49
#